data_b13abcf117844654e018e37c882c6865
#
_entry.id   b13abcf117844654e018e37c882c6865
#
_cell.length_a   1.000
_cell.length_b   1.000
_cell.length_c   1.000
_cell.angle_alpha   90.00
_cell.angle_beta   90.00
_cell.angle_gamma   90.00
#
_symmetry.space_group_name_H-M   'P 1'
#
loop_
_entity.id
_entity.type
_entity.pdbx_description
1 polymer ?
#
loop_
_entity_poly.entity_id
_entity_poly.type
_entity_poly.pdbx_seq_one_letter_code
_entity_poly.pdbx_strand_id
1 'polypeptide(L)'
;MWAEHLRPGHHVLDGEQVELGGRTFGFVGGGLRSPYRTPNEIDDDAYAAKVAAVSGADVLCTHIPPAVPELLYDTVARRLERGSAALLAEIKRSQPRYVLFGHVHQPLARRVRVGRTECINVGHFRATGRPYVLAW
;
A
#
# COMPACT_ATOMS: atom_id res chain seq x y z
N MET A 1 -11.17 10.93 -17.63
CA MET A 1 -10.17 11.01 -16.57
C MET A 1 -10.83 10.88 -15.22
N TRP A 2 -10.14 10.33 -14.26
CA TRP A 2 -10.68 10.12 -12.90
C TRP A 2 -11.17 11.41 -12.24
N ALA A 3 -10.42 12.50 -12.41
CA ALA A 3 -10.74 13.79 -11.79
C ALA A 3 -12.08 14.38 -12.22
N GLU A 4 -12.55 14.04 -13.41
CA GLU A 4 -13.82 14.57 -13.96
C GLU A 4 -15.05 14.01 -13.27
N HIS A 5 -14.91 12.89 -12.56
CA HIS A 5 -16.01 12.22 -11.88
C HIS A 5 -16.03 12.47 -10.38
N LEU A 6 -15.09 13.28 -9.89
CA LEU A 6 -15.01 13.55 -8.44
C LEU A 6 -16.04 14.59 -8.01
N ARG A 7 -16.68 14.32 -6.89
CA ARG A 7 -17.52 15.30 -6.21
C ARG A 7 -16.65 16.30 -5.44
N PRO A 8 -17.16 17.50 -5.13
CA PRO A 8 -16.44 18.42 -4.23
C PRO A 8 -16.03 17.72 -2.92
N GLY A 9 -14.78 17.93 -2.51
CA GLY A 9 -14.20 17.28 -1.33
C GLY A 9 -13.59 15.91 -1.55
N HIS A 10 -13.71 15.33 -2.76
CA HIS A 10 -13.03 14.11 -3.13
C HIS A 10 -11.69 14.41 -3.79
N HIS A 11 -10.70 13.56 -3.58
CA HIS A 11 -9.35 13.72 -4.11
C HIS A 11 -8.85 12.40 -4.72
N VAL A 12 -8.12 12.49 -5.81
CA VAL A 12 -7.29 11.39 -6.31
C VAL A 12 -5.90 11.59 -5.72
N LEU A 13 -5.49 10.66 -4.87
CA LEU A 13 -4.22 10.73 -4.14
C LEU A 13 -3.26 9.65 -4.66
N ASP A 14 -2.16 10.08 -5.28
CA ASP A 14 -1.13 9.18 -5.74
C ASP A 14 0.23 9.89 -5.72
N GLY A 15 1.12 9.43 -4.86
CA GLY A 15 2.38 10.10 -4.58
C GLY A 15 2.20 11.39 -3.78
N GLU A 16 1.11 11.51 -3.03
CA GLU A 16 0.74 12.72 -2.28
C GLU A 16 0.53 12.44 -0.81
N GLN A 17 0.72 13.47 0.02
CA GLN A 17 0.43 13.43 1.44
C GLN A 17 -0.76 14.31 1.78
N VAL A 18 -1.56 13.86 2.74
CA VAL A 18 -2.70 14.60 3.26
C VAL A 18 -2.68 14.53 4.79
N GLU A 19 -2.99 15.65 5.45
CA GLU A 19 -3.18 15.66 6.88
C GLU A 19 -4.65 15.38 7.21
N LEU A 20 -4.89 14.36 8.03
CA LEU A 20 -6.21 13.98 8.50
C LEU A 20 -6.14 13.71 10.00
N GLY A 21 -6.94 14.43 10.78
CA GLY A 21 -7.01 14.23 12.22
C GLY A 21 -5.69 14.43 12.95
N GLY A 22 -4.85 15.37 12.49
CA GLY A 22 -3.55 15.67 13.08
C GLY A 22 -2.45 14.67 12.71
N ARG A 23 -2.69 13.78 11.76
CA ARG A 23 -1.72 12.80 11.27
C ARG A 23 -1.54 12.92 9.77
N THR A 24 -0.33 12.61 9.29
CA THR A 24 -0.03 12.63 7.85
C THR A 24 -0.23 11.26 7.25
N PHE A 25 -0.95 11.24 6.13
CA PHE A 25 -1.20 10.05 5.33
C PHE A 25 -0.53 10.21 3.97
N GLY A 26 0.30 9.25 3.60
CA GLY A 26 0.93 9.20 2.28
C GLY A 26 0.28 8.11 1.46
N PHE A 27 -0.02 8.41 0.19
CA PHE A 27 -0.72 7.49 -0.71
C PHE A 27 0.14 7.15 -1.90
N VAL A 28 0.28 5.86 -2.20
CA VAL A 28 1.00 5.35 -3.36
C VAL A 28 0.13 4.34 -4.09
N GLY A 29 -0.42 4.75 -5.23
CA GLY A 29 -1.22 3.89 -6.07
C GLY A 29 -0.39 3.08 -7.05
N GLY A 30 -1.07 2.19 -7.77
CA GLY A 30 -0.48 1.34 -8.79
C GLY A 30 0.25 0.12 -8.25
N GLY A 31 0.71 -0.70 -9.18
CA GLY A 31 1.45 -1.92 -8.92
C GLY A 31 2.76 -1.96 -9.69
N LEU A 32 3.63 -2.88 -9.34
CA LEU A 32 4.87 -3.12 -10.05
C LEU A 32 4.62 -3.97 -11.29
N ARG A 33 5.44 -3.77 -12.32
CA ARG A 33 5.31 -4.53 -13.57
C ARG A 33 5.38 -6.02 -13.32
N SER A 34 4.45 -6.71 -13.93
CA SER A 34 4.35 -8.16 -13.95
C SER A 34 4.38 -8.65 -15.38
N PRO A 35 4.44 -9.97 -15.62
CA PRO A 35 4.30 -10.54 -16.95
C PRO A 35 2.97 -10.17 -17.64
N TYR A 36 1.96 -9.82 -16.85
CA TYR A 36 0.62 -9.48 -17.36
C TYR A 36 0.49 -8.06 -17.87
N ARG A 37 1.38 -7.16 -17.47
CA ARG A 37 1.43 -5.75 -17.91
C ARG A 37 0.07 -5.05 -17.89
N THR A 38 -0.58 -5.07 -16.74
CA THR A 38 -1.86 -4.39 -16.54
C THR A 38 -1.69 -2.86 -16.55
N PRO A 39 -2.76 -2.08 -16.85
CA PRO A 39 -2.64 -0.64 -17.10
C PRO A 39 -2.05 0.21 -15.95
N ASN A 40 -2.18 -0.24 -14.72
CA ASN A 40 -1.71 0.53 -13.55
C ASN A 40 -0.35 0.07 -13.02
N GLU A 41 0.36 -0.74 -13.79
CA GLU A 41 1.69 -1.20 -13.42
C GLU A 41 2.75 -0.23 -13.88
N ILE A 42 3.70 0.09 -13.00
CA ILE A 42 4.84 0.97 -13.25
C ILE A 42 6.13 0.25 -12.91
N ASP A 43 7.26 0.75 -13.42
CA ASP A 43 8.55 0.16 -13.08
C ASP A 43 8.97 0.49 -11.65
N ASP A 44 10.01 -0.22 -11.17
CA ASP A 44 10.50 -0.07 -9.80
C ASP A 44 11.00 1.34 -9.50
N ASP A 45 11.64 2.00 -10.46
CA ASP A 45 12.17 3.36 -10.27
C ASP A 45 11.03 4.38 -10.14
N ALA A 46 10.00 4.26 -10.97
CA ALA A 46 8.82 5.11 -10.89
C ALA A 46 8.08 4.90 -9.57
N TYR A 47 7.97 3.66 -9.12
CA TYR A 47 7.36 3.34 -7.83
C TYR A 47 8.17 3.92 -6.67
N ALA A 48 9.49 3.76 -6.71
CA ALA A 48 10.39 4.32 -5.69
C ALA A 48 10.28 5.85 -5.60
N ALA A 49 10.10 6.54 -6.74
CA ALA A 49 9.90 7.98 -6.77
C ALA A 49 8.61 8.39 -6.05
N LYS A 50 7.52 7.64 -6.23
CA LYS A 50 6.26 7.87 -5.51
C LYS A 50 6.41 7.64 -4.01
N VAL A 51 7.11 6.59 -3.61
CA VAL A 51 7.40 6.30 -2.20
C VAL A 51 8.23 7.42 -1.58
N ALA A 52 9.24 7.92 -2.29
CA ALA A 52 10.06 9.04 -1.83
C ALA A 52 9.23 10.32 -1.63
N ALA A 53 8.25 10.55 -2.49
CA ALA A 53 7.37 11.73 -2.39
C ALA A 53 6.51 11.72 -1.12
N VAL A 54 6.24 10.56 -0.54
CA VAL A 54 5.44 10.41 0.70
C VAL A 54 6.30 10.02 1.91
N SER A 55 7.61 10.19 1.80
CA SER A 55 8.54 9.88 2.87
C SER A 55 8.23 10.66 4.15
N GLY A 56 8.31 9.98 5.29
CA GLY A 56 8.07 10.58 6.60
C GLY A 56 6.61 10.70 7.02
N ALA A 57 5.66 10.21 6.21
CA ALA A 57 4.25 10.17 6.61
C ALA A 57 4.04 9.25 7.83
N ASP A 58 3.06 9.58 8.66
CA ASP A 58 2.70 8.75 9.83
C ASP A 58 2.07 7.43 9.42
N VAL A 59 1.26 7.46 8.37
CA VAL A 59 0.58 6.30 7.79
C VAL A 59 0.81 6.28 6.29
N LEU A 60 1.26 5.14 5.77
CA LEU A 60 1.38 4.91 4.34
C LEU A 60 0.24 4.00 3.87
N CYS A 61 -0.46 4.44 2.85
CA CYS A 61 -1.53 3.68 2.21
C CYS A 61 -1.08 3.34 0.78
N THR A 62 -0.92 2.06 0.51
CA THR A 62 -0.43 1.59 -0.78
C THR A 62 -1.35 0.52 -1.34
N HIS A 63 -1.28 0.26 -2.65
CA HIS A 63 -1.99 -0.88 -3.22
C HIS A 63 -1.24 -2.18 -2.93
N ILE A 64 0.05 -2.23 -3.25
CA ILE A 64 0.87 -3.42 -3.05
C ILE A 64 1.56 -3.42 -1.69
N PRO A 65 1.84 -4.61 -1.13
CA PRO A 65 2.56 -4.73 0.14
C PRO A 65 4.05 -4.42 -0.01
N PRO A 66 4.74 -4.12 1.11
CA PRO A 66 6.19 -4.13 1.13
C PRO A 66 6.72 -5.55 0.88
N ALA A 67 7.97 -5.66 0.45
CA ALA A 67 8.59 -6.93 0.08
C ALA A 67 8.94 -7.80 1.30
N VAL A 68 7.91 -8.24 2.02
CA VAL A 68 8.01 -9.15 3.17
C VAL A 68 7.33 -10.46 2.77
N PRO A 69 8.03 -11.60 2.75
CA PRO A 69 7.50 -12.86 2.20
C PRO A 69 6.13 -13.28 2.76
N GLU A 70 5.90 -13.15 4.05
CA GLU A 70 4.65 -13.53 4.69
C GLU A 70 3.45 -12.70 4.22
N LEU A 71 3.71 -11.47 3.76
CA LEU A 71 2.69 -10.58 3.23
C LEU A 71 2.44 -10.82 1.74
N LEU A 72 3.39 -11.43 1.04
CA LEU A 72 3.34 -11.64 -0.40
C LEU A 72 2.82 -13.01 -0.82
N TYR A 73 2.95 -14.01 0.06
CA TYR A 73 2.56 -15.36 -0.28
C TYR A 73 1.04 -15.52 -0.24
N ASP A 74 0.45 -15.84 -1.39
CA ASP A 74 -0.97 -16.16 -1.49
C ASP A 74 -1.18 -17.65 -1.26
N THR A 75 -1.90 -18.00 -0.19
CA THR A 75 -2.11 -19.38 0.24
C THR A 75 -3.02 -20.17 -0.70
N VAL A 76 -3.88 -19.51 -1.46
CA VAL A 76 -4.78 -20.16 -2.43
C VAL A 76 -4.08 -20.31 -3.78
N ALA A 77 -3.47 -19.25 -4.28
CA ALA A 77 -2.70 -19.29 -5.53
C ALA A 77 -1.38 -20.04 -5.38
N ARG A 78 -0.91 -20.25 -4.15
CA ARG A 78 0.33 -20.93 -3.81
C ARG A 78 1.56 -20.34 -4.50
N ARG A 79 1.65 -19.02 -4.47
CA ARG A 79 2.78 -18.29 -5.06
C ARG A 79 3.04 -16.99 -4.34
N LEU A 80 4.25 -16.45 -4.50
CA LEU A 80 4.59 -15.11 -4.06
C LEU A 80 4.09 -14.11 -5.09
N GLU A 81 3.32 -13.15 -4.64
CA GLU A 81 3.03 -11.95 -5.40
C GLU A 81 4.19 -10.96 -5.30
N ARG A 82 4.22 -9.97 -6.18
CA ARG A 82 5.29 -9.00 -6.17
C ARG A 82 5.03 -7.91 -5.14
N GLY A 83 6.00 -7.67 -4.26
CA GLY A 83 5.98 -6.57 -3.29
C GLY A 83 7.02 -5.51 -3.60
N SER A 84 6.95 -4.38 -2.91
CA SER A 84 7.85 -3.27 -3.14
C SER A 84 9.05 -3.28 -2.18
N ALA A 85 10.24 -3.44 -2.74
CA ALA A 85 11.50 -3.29 -2.01
C ALA A 85 11.71 -1.83 -1.57
N ALA A 86 11.31 -0.87 -2.40
CA ALA A 86 11.42 0.56 -2.09
C ALA A 86 10.52 0.92 -0.89
N LEU A 87 9.31 0.38 -0.83
CA LEU A 87 8.41 0.57 0.31
C LEU A 87 8.99 -0.04 1.58
N LEU A 88 9.55 -1.25 1.50
CA LEU A 88 10.20 -1.87 2.64
C LEU A 88 11.38 -1.05 3.15
N ALA A 89 12.21 -0.51 2.25
CA ALA A 89 13.33 0.35 2.62
C ALA A 89 12.85 1.63 3.32
N GLU A 90 11.78 2.26 2.83
CA GLU A 90 11.18 3.43 3.47
C GLU A 90 10.65 3.10 4.87
N ILE A 91 9.98 1.97 5.03
CA ILE A 91 9.48 1.51 6.32
C ILE A 91 10.63 1.36 7.32
N LYS A 92 11.71 0.73 6.92
CA LYS A 92 12.89 0.54 7.79
C LYS A 92 13.55 1.85 8.17
N ARG A 93 13.58 2.81 7.24
CA ARG A 93 14.23 4.10 7.43
C ARG A 93 13.42 5.05 8.29
N SER A 94 12.16 5.26 7.97
CA SER A 94 11.32 6.29 8.61
C SER A 94 10.39 5.77 9.69
N GLN A 95 10.14 4.47 9.73
CA GLN A 95 9.29 3.81 10.72
C GLN A 95 7.91 4.49 10.86
N PRO A 96 7.12 4.57 9.79
CA PRO A 96 5.73 5.03 9.93
C PRO A 96 4.99 4.16 10.94
N ARG A 97 3.96 4.70 11.56
CA ARG A 97 3.19 3.93 12.53
C ARG A 97 2.47 2.75 11.90
N TYR A 98 1.84 3.00 10.75
CA TYR A 98 1.11 1.97 9.99
C TYR A 98 1.43 2.04 8.52
N VAL A 99 1.45 0.88 7.88
CA VAL A 99 1.41 0.74 6.44
C VAL A 99 0.22 -0.15 6.10
N LEU A 100 -0.72 0.40 5.32
CA LEU A 100 -1.98 -0.25 4.96
C LEU A 100 -1.98 -0.55 3.48
N PHE A 101 -2.28 -1.78 3.11
CA PHE A 101 -2.24 -2.25 1.72
C PHE A 101 -3.25 -3.37 1.48
N GLY A 102 -3.38 -3.77 0.23
CA GLY A 102 -4.22 -4.89 -0.18
C GLY A 102 -3.48 -5.83 -1.13
N HIS A 103 -3.99 -5.97 -2.34
CA HIS A 103 -3.42 -6.72 -3.46
C HIS A 103 -3.37 -8.24 -3.26
N VAL A 104 -2.73 -8.76 -2.24
CA VAL A 104 -2.69 -10.19 -1.93
C VAL A 104 -3.97 -10.55 -1.18
N HIS A 105 -4.85 -11.32 -1.80
CA HIS A 105 -6.19 -11.56 -1.26
C HIS A 105 -6.20 -12.59 -0.13
N GLN A 106 -5.32 -13.58 -0.19
CA GLN A 106 -5.23 -14.66 0.78
C GLN A 106 -3.80 -14.77 1.34
N PRO A 107 -3.29 -13.71 2.00
CA PRO A 107 -1.90 -13.70 2.45
C PRO A 107 -1.65 -14.73 3.56
N LEU A 108 -0.42 -15.22 3.63
CA LEU A 108 0.03 -16.11 4.72
C LEU A 108 -0.11 -15.40 6.06
N ALA A 109 0.28 -14.13 6.13
CA ALA A 109 0.05 -13.27 7.29
C ALA A 109 -0.66 -11.98 6.85
N ARG A 110 -1.64 -11.54 7.62
CA ARG A 110 -2.34 -10.28 7.36
C ARG A 110 -1.68 -9.09 8.03
N ARG A 111 -0.88 -9.33 9.04
CA ARG A 111 -0.22 -8.30 9.82
C ARG A 111 1.17 -8.74 10.20
N VAL A 112 2.16 -7.90 9.90
CA VAL A 112 3.56 -8.13 10.24
C VAL A 112 4.14 -6.85 10.79
N ARG A 113 4.92 -6.94 11.86
CA ARG A 113 5.65 -5.79 12.39
C ARG A 113 7.05 -5.74 11.77
N VAL A 114 7.41 -4.59 11.23
CA VAL A 114 8.76 -4.30 10.74
C VAL A 114 9.33 -3.16 11.60
N GLY A 115 10.24 -3.50 12.51
CA GLY A 115 10.68 -2.54 13.52
C GLY A 115 9.51 -2.13 14.41
N ARG A 116 9.17 -0.83 14.41
CA ARG A 116 8.02 -0.29 15.13
C ARG A 116 6.78 -0.11 14.25
N THR A 117 6.91 -0.38 12.96
CA THR A 117 5.83 -0.22 11.98
C THR A 117 4.95 -1.45 11.92
N GLU A 118 3.64 -1.25 12.02
CA GLU A 118 2.65 -2.28 11.77
C GLU A 118 2.25 -2.26 10.29
N CYS A 119 2.54 -3.37 9.59
CA CYS A 119 2.18 -3.56 8.18
C CYS A 119 0.94 -4.43 8.11
N ILE A 120 -0.16 -3.90 7.57
CA ILE A 120 -1.47 -4.53 7.66
C ILE A 120 -2.10 -4.64 6.28
N ASN A 121 -2.47 -5.87 5.89
CA ASN A 121 -3.34 -6.11 4.75
C ASN A 121 -4.78 -5.86 5.18
N VAL A 122 -5.42 -4.85 4.58
CA VAL A 122 -6.77 -4.42 4.96
C VAL A 122 -7.90 -5.29 4.38
N GLY A 123 -7.53 -6.35 3.67
CA GLY A 123 -8.48 -7.31 3.12
C GLY A 123 -8.98 -6.96 1.72
N HIS A 124 -9.95 -7.76 1.27
CA HIS A 124 -10.52 -7.65 -0.07
C HIS A 124 -12.00 -7.25 0.07
N PHE A 125 -12.24 -5.95 0.14
CA PHE A 125 -13.57 -5.38 0.38
C PHE A 125 -14.63 -5.88 -0.61
N ARG A 126 -14.27 -6.01 -1.88
CA ARG A 126 -15.18 -6.50 -2.91
C ARG A 126 -15.74 -7.91 -2.59
N ALA A 127 -14.92 -8.76 -1.97
CA ALA A 127 -15.34 -10.12 -1.61
C ALA A 127 -16.08 -10.15 -0.27
N THR A 128 -15.69 -9.32 0.69
CA THR A 128 -16.21 -9.38 2.07
C THR A 128 -17.35 -8.40 2.33
N GLY A 129 -17.43 -7.31 1.60
CA GLY A 129 -18.35 -6.20 1.86
C GLY A 129 -18.08 -5.46 3.18
N ARG A 130 -16.96 -5.73 3.85
CA ARG A 130 -16.61 -5.15 5.14
C ARG A 130 -15.34 -4.32 5.03
N PRO A 131 -15.39 -3.03 5.36
CA PRO A 131 -14.17 -2.21 5.41
C PRO A 131 -13.32 -2.61 6.62
N TYR A 132 -12.01 -2.45 6.47
CA TYR A 132 -11.11 -2.56 7.61
C TYR A 132 -11.22 -1.30 8.47
N VAL A 133 -11.34 -1.46 9.77
CA VAL A 133 -11.39 -0.35 10.73
C VAL A 133 -10.11 -0.36 11.55
N LEU A 134 -9.35 0.72 11.44
CA LEU A 134 -8.14 0.93 12.21
C LEU A 134 -8.45 1.87 13.37
N ALA A 135 -8.18 1.40 14.59
CA ALA A 135 -8.25 2.22 15.81
C ALA A 135 -6.84 2.39 16.37
N TRP A 136 -6.51 3.62 16.77
CA TRP A 136 -5.24 3.93 17.44
C TRP A 136 -5.39 4.89 18.61
#